data_594e3e466ff5462c65c48973c49ce645
#
_entry.id   594e3e466ff5462c65c48973c49ce645
#
_cell.length_a   1.000
_cell.length_b   1.000
_cell.length_c   1.000
_cell.angle_alpha   90.00
_cell.angle_beta   90.00
_cell.angle_gamma   90.00
#
_symmetry.space_group_name_H-M   'P 1'
#
loop_
_entity.id
_entity.type
_entity.pdbx_description
1 polymer ?
#
loop_
_entity_poly.entity_id
_entity_poly.type
_entity_poly.pdbx_seq_one_letter_code
_entity_poly.pdbx_strand_id
1 'polypeptide(L)'
;SNEFDELLENIKLNLTTLFNLPKNFDVLLIQGGATFQNTLLPMNIDKNKKIGVLVNGTWGKKTYEDFKKLNPNTDLFEVSKNNLGEYLEKNNFENLDYLHITSNETIEGIQIKDFNEVAHSNLLVDMSSDLGSYPFSFDKVSYIYAGAQKNMGIPGVTICLVNKDFLIDVDNSSYLNLKKLTTSNSVLNTPPTFSIFVLNLVTEWMIKSGGLDYFEKKSISQSNELYKFLDENSNLFDFSSELRFRSKSNVVFKFKEDKYNDTFIKQANDSGIIGINGHRLSLIHI
;
A
#
# COMPACT_ATOMS: atom_id res chain seq x y z
N SER A 1 -23.36 -18.88 -4.97
CA SER A 1 -24.64 -18.63 -5.68
C SER A 1 -24.32 -17.91 -6.97
N ASN A 2 -25.13 -18.05 -7.99
CA ASN A 2 -24.93 -17.39 -9.28
C ASN A 2 -24.71 -15.86 -9.12
N GLU A 3 -25.48 -15.20 -8.25
CA GLU A 3 -25.35 -13.77 -7.96
C GLU A 3 -23.99 -13.41 -7.36
N PHE A 4 -23.43 -14.25 -6.50
CA PHE A 4 -22.10 -14.01 -5.95
C PHE A 4 -20.99 -14.28 -6.96
N ASP A 5 -21.18 -15.26 -7.83
CA ASP A 5 -20.21 -15.55 -8.91
C ASP A 5 -20.18 -14.41 -9.92
N GLU A 6 -21.35 -13.86 -10.29
CA GLU A 6 -21.46 -12.64 -11.10
C GLU A 6 -20.80 -11.42 -10.43
N LEU A 7 -21.00 -11.25 -9.11
CA LEU A 7 -20.32 -10.18 -8.35
C LEU A 7 -18.80 -10.30 -8.41
N LEU A 8 -18.25 -11.52 -8.26
CA LEU A 8 -16.81 -11.75 -8.35
C LEU A 8 -16.26 -11.47 -9.75
N GLU A 9 -16.97 -11.84 -10.78
CA GLU A 9 -16.58 -11.53 -12.17
C GLU A 9 -16.59 -10.02 -12.42
N ASN A 10 -17.64 -9.33 -12.00
CA ASN A 10 -17.78 -7.89 -12.15
C ASN A 10 -16.64 -7.13 -11.44
N ILE A 11 -16.33 -7.50 -10.20
CA ILE A 11 -15.28 -6.80 -9.46
C ILE A 11 -13.89 -7.05 -10.05
N LYS A 12 -13.61 -8.26 -10.54
CA LYS A 12 -12.35 -8.54 -11.23
C LYS A 12 -12.23 -7.75 -12.53
N LEU A 13 -13.32 -7.63 -13.27
CA LEU A 13 -13.37 -6.79 -14.47
C LEU A 13 -13.15 -5.32 -14.13
N ASN A 14 -13.82 -4.82 -13.09
CA ASN A 14 -13.67 -3.45 -12.63
C ASN A 14 -12.24 -3.14 -12.18
N LEU A 15 -11.61 -4.01 -11.38
CA LEU A 15 -10.21 -3.84 -10.96
C LEU A 15 -9.24 -3.94 -12.14
N THR A 16 -9.50 -4.86 -13.08
CA THR A 16 -8.71 -4.98 -14.31
C THR A 16 -8.79 -3.70 -15.14
N THR A 17 -9.99 -3.14 -15.28
CA THR A 17 -10.21 -1.89 -16.01
C THR A 17 -9.57 -0.70 -15.29
N LEU A 18 -9.82 -0.57 -13.99
CA LEU A 18 -9.36 0.57 -13.18
C LEU A 18 -7.83 0.68 -13.14
N PHE A 19 -7.13 -0.46 -13.00
CA PHE A 19 -5.68 -0.51 -12.92
C PHE A 19 -4.99 -0.78 -14.26
N ASN A 20 -5.73 -0.94 -15.36
CA ASN A 20 -5.18 -1.40 -16.65
C ASN A 20 -4.30 -2.65 -16.46
N LEU A 21 -4.85 -3.65 -15.74
CA LEU A 21 -4.12 -4.82 -15.26
C LEU A 21 -3.58 -5.65 -16.42
N PRO A 22 -2.27 -5.97 -16.48
CA PRO A 22 -1.70 -6.79 -17.53
C PRO A 22 -2.28 -8.22 -17.54
N LYS A 23 -2.31 -8.88 -18.70
CA LYS A 23 -2.88 -10.24 -18.88
C LYS A 23 -2.19 -11.33 -18.05
N ASN A 24 -0.93 -11.10 -17.69
CA ASN A 24 -0.16 -12.01 -16.83
C ASN A 24 -0.41 -11.79 -15.33
N PHE A 25 -1.33 -10.89 -14.94
CA PHE A 25 -1.75 -10.70 -13.56
C PHE A 25 -3.14 -11.30 -13.29
N ASP A 26 -3.34 -11.70 -12.06
CA ASP A 26 -4.63 -12.12 -11.51
C ASP A 26 -5.03 -11.24 -10.32
N VAL A 27 -6.33 -11.15 -10.08
CA VAL A 27 -6.92 -10.49 -8.91
C VAL A 27 -7.32 -11.54 -7.88
N LEU A 28 -6.81 -11.41 -6.64
CA LEU A 28 -7.26 -12.19 -5.50
C LEU A 28 -7.95 -11.30 -4.48
N LEU A 29 -9.02 -11.80 -3.89
CA LEU A 29 -9.77 -11.15 -2.83
C LEU A 29 -9.67 -12.02 -1.57
N ILE A 30 -8.81 -11.63 -0.63
CA ILE A 30 -8.40 -12.46 0.51
C ILE A 30 -8.85 -11.81 1.82
N GLN A 31 -9.19 -12.60 2.82
CA GLN A 31 -9.43 -12.13 4.19
C GLN A 31 -8.08 -11.89 4.92
N GLY A 32 -8.12 -11.17 6.05
CA GLY A 32 -6.98 -11.04 6.96
C GLY A 32 -6.26 -9.70 6.94
N GLY A 33 -6.61 -8.80 6.02
CA GLY A 33 -5.99 -7.47 5.90
C GLY A 33 -4.54 -7.52 5.42
N ALA A 34 -3.92 -6.34 5.30
CA ALA A 34 -2.52 -6.21 4.88
C ALA A 34 -1.55 -6.93 5.83
N THR A 35 -1.80 -6.92 7.14
CA THR A 35 -0.95 -7.61 8.12
C THR A 35 -0.86 -9.11 7.87
N PHE A 36 -1.92 -9.74 7.36
CA PHE A 36 -1.88 -11.16 7.01
C PHE A 36 -0.93 -11.43 5.83
N GLN A 37 -0.71 -10.46 4.95
CA GLN A 37 0.23 -10.59 3.84
C GLN A 37 1.67 -10.73 4.33
N ASN A 38 2.00 -10.16 5.49
CA ASN A 38 3.31 -10.36 6.12
C ASN A 38 3.57 -11.82 6.51
N THR A 39 2.53 -12.62 6.66
CA THR A 39 2.65 -14.08 6.86
C THR A 39 2.55 -14.82 5.52
N LEU A 40 1.56 -14.47 4.71
CA LEU A 40 1.23 -15.20 3.49
C LEU A 40 2.35 -15.13 2.45
N LEU A 41 2.94 -13.95 2.22
CA LEU A 41 3.98 -13.77 1.21
C LEU A 41 5.24 -14.60 1.48
N PRO A 42 5.91 -14.48 2.63
CA PRO A 42 7.13 -15.27 2.89
C PRO A 42 6.89 -16.79 2.93
N MET A 43 5.65 -17.22 3.19
CA MET A 43 5.27 -18.63 3.11
C MET A 43 5.04 -19.12 1.67
N ASN A 44 4.85 -18.22 0.71
CA ASN A 44 4.65 -18.53 -0.71
C ASN A 44 5.88 -18.20 -1.58
N ILE A 45 7.01 -17.97 -0.97
CA ILE A 45 8.32 -17.80 -1.61
C ILE A 45 9.20 -18.98 -1.21
N ASP A 46 9.94 -19.53 -2.18
CA ASP A 46 10.91 -20.60 -1.89
C ASP A 46 11.90 -20.15 -0.81
N LYS A 47 12.15 -21.01 0.17
CA LYS A 47 13.02 -20.70 1.32
C LYS A 47 14.47 -20.40 0.95
N ASN A 48 14.92 -20.87 -0.24
CA ASN A 48 16.24 -20.56 -0.76
C ASN A 48 16.32 -19.17 -1.43
N LYS A 49 15.17 -18.53 -1.67
CA LYS A 49 15.10 -17.22 -2.27
C LYS A 49 15.41 -16.13 -1.24
N LYS A 50 16.14 -15.13 -1.71
CA LYS A 50 16.56 -13.99 -0.92
C LYS A 50 15.58 -12.85 -1.06
N ILE A 51 15.02 -12.38 0.05
CA ILE A 51 14.05 -11.30 0.09
C ILE A 51 14.72 -10.08 0.72
N GLY A 52 14.63 -8.91 0.09
CA GLY A 52 14.94 -7.64 0.73
C GLY A 52 13.65 -6.97 1.23
N VAL A 53 13.75 -6.21 2.31
CA VAL A 53 12.69 -5.29 2.73
C VAL A 53 13.28 -3.90 2.86
N LEU A 54 12.80 -2.98 2.02
CA LEU A 54 13.13 -1.56 2.14
C LEU A 54 12.30 -0.95 3.27
N VAL A 55 12.98 -0.48 4.28
CA VAL A 55 12.38 0.11 5.49
C VAL A 55 12.66 1.60 5.51
N ASN A 56 11.69 2.39 5.12
CA ASN A 56 11.70 3.85 5.16
C ASN A 56 10.62 4.41 6.11
N GLY A 57 9.97 3.52 6.88
CA GLY A 57 8.96 3.87 7.86
C GLY A 57 8.48 2.70 8.70
N THR A 58 7.44 2.96 9.46
CA THR A 58 6.92 2.05 10.49
C THR A 58 6.33 0.77 9.90
N TRP A 59 5.65 0.84 8.75
CA TRP A 59 5.00 -0.32 8.16
C TRP A 59 6.00 -1.26 7.50
N GLY A 60 6.98 -0.73 6.78
CA GLY A 60 8.09 -1.52 6.25
C GLY A 60 8.88 -2.22 7.35
N LYS A 61 9.11 -1.56 8.49
CA LYS A 61 9.78 -2.18 9.65
C LYS A 61 8.98 -3.36 10.19
N LYS A 62 7.68 -3.20 10.36
CA LYS A 62 6.80 -4.30 10.80
C LYS A 62 6.82 -5.47 9.81
N THR A 63 6.79 -5.18 8.51
CA THR A 63 6.90 -6.22 7.47
C THR A 63 8.22 -6.97 7.56
N TYR A 64 9.34 -6.25 7.73
CA TYR A 64 10.65 -6.88 7.90
C TYR A 64 10.68 -7.82 9.12
N GLU A 65 10.17 -7.37 10.27
CA GLU A 65 10.16 -8.15 11.50
C GLU A 65 9.37 -9.46 11.36
N ASP A 66 8.25 -9.43 10.62
CA ASP A 66 7.42 -10.61 10.38
C ASP A 66 8.03 -11.52 9.30
N PHE A 67 8.54 -10.97 8.19
CA PHE A 67 9.22 -11.73 7.13
C PHE A 67 10.43 -12.47 7.67
N LYS A 68 11.26 -11.80 8.47
CA LYS A 68 12.49 -12.39 9.06
C LYS A 68 12.24 -13.62 9.92
N LYS A 69 11.09 -13.66 10.61
CA LYS A 69 10.67 -14.83 11.42
C LYS A 69 10.33 -16.05 10.55
N LEU A 70 9.77 -15.81 9.37
CA LEU A 70 9.24 -16.86 8.48
C LEU A 70 10.24 -17.26 7.39
N ASN A 71 11.07 -16.33 6.93
CA ASN A 71 12.15 -16.56 6.00
C ASN A 71 13.46 -15.95 6.55
N PRO A 72 14.38 -16.77 7.10
CA PRO A 72 15.66 -16.29 7.63
C PRO A 72 16.56 -15.60 6.58
N ASN A 73 16.34 -15.83 5.28
CA ASN A 73 17.05 -15.19 4.17
C ASN A 73 16.49 -13.78 3.83
N THR A 74 15.77 -13.16 4.77
CA THR A 74 15.27 -11.77 4.60
C THR A 74 16.33 -10.77 5.06
N ASP A 75 16.69 -9.85 4.18
CA ASP A 75 17.65 -8.76 4.44
C ASP A 75 16.92 -7.44 4.70
N LEU A 76 17.48 -6.65 5.62
CA LEU A 76 17.00 -5.31 5.97
C LEU A 76 17.75 -4.24 5.16
N PHE A 77 16.99 -3.34 4.53
CA PHE A 77 17.48 -2.13 3.87
C PHE A 77 16.82 -0.92 4.52
N GLU A 78 17.42 -0.42 5.61
CA GLU A 78 16.85 0.68 6.39
C GLU A 78 17.38 2.02 5.92
N VAL A 79 16.48 2.97 5.70
CA VAL A 79 16.80 4.32 5.25
C VAL A 79 15.93 5.36 5.96
N SER A 80 16.51 6.49 6.32
CA SER A 80 15.75 7.57 6.95
C SER A 80 14.86 8.29 5.94
N LYS A 81 13.77 8.86 6.43
CA LYS A 81 12.76 9.57 5.64
C LYS A 81 13.30 10.73 4.78
N ASN A 82 14.46 11.28 5.11
CA ASN A 82 15.03 12.43 4.41
C ASN A 82 16.18 12.06 3.45
N ASN A 83 16.50 10.77 3.31
CA ASN A 83 17.62 10.29 2.49
C ASN A 83 17.17 9.21 1.49
N LEU A 84 15.88 9.06 1.26
CA LEU A 84 15.35 7.96 0.44
C LEU A 84 15.83 8.06 -1.00
N GLY A 85 15.80 9.25 -1.61
CA GLY A 85 16.24 9.46 -2.99
C GLY A 85 17.71 9.13 -3.19
N GLU A 86 18.57 9.68 -2.36
CA GLU A 86 20.02 9.39 -2.41
C GLU A 86 20.30 7.90 -2.19
N TYR A 87 19.53 7.27 -1.29
CA TYR A 87 19.67 5.84 -1.00
C TYR A 87 19.29 4.99 -2.21
N LEU A 88 18.16 5.27 -2.86
CA LEU A 88 17.71 4.53 -4.04
C LEU A 88 18.65 4.70 -5.24
N GLU A 89 19.24 5.89 -5.41
CA GLU A 89 20.20 6.16 -6.48
C GLU A 89 21.55 5.43 -6.29
N LYS A 90 21.99 5.24 -5.04
CA LYS A 90 23.28 4.61 -4.72
C LYS A 90 23.23 3.10 -4.52
N ASN A 91 22.05 2.54 -4.28
CA ASN A 91 21.91 1.13 -3.99
C ASN A 91 21.21 0.42 -5.14
N ASN A 92 21.78 -0.73 -5.54
CA ASN A 92 21.06 -1.71 -6.33
C ASN A 92 20.72 -2.92 -5.45
N PHE A 93 19.71 -3.64 -5.86
CA PHE A 93 19.19 -4.80 -5.13
C PHE A 93 19.34 -6.08 -5.97
N GLU A 94 20.33 -6.13 -6.86
CA GLU A 94 20.52 -7.20 -7.86
C GLU A 94 20.73 -8.60 -7.24
N ASN A 95 21.27 -8.67 -6.02
CA ASN A 95 21.50 -9.93 -5.32
C ASN A 95 20.26 -10.49 -4.63
N LEU A 96 19.10 -9.84 -4.77
CA LEU A 96 17.83 -10.29 -4.23
C LEU A 96 16.99 -10.98 -5.30
N ASP A 97 16.20 -11.95 -4.88
CA ASP A 97 15.15 -12.52 -5.73
C ASP A 97 13.89 -11.64 -5.72
N TYR A 98 13.57 -11.07 -4.57
CA TYR A 98 12.43 -10.16 -4.36
C TYR A 98 12.80 -9.00 -3.46
N LEU A 99 12.20 -7.84 -3.70
CA LEU A 99 12.30 -6.68 -2.82
C LEU A 99 10.90 -6.22 -2.42
N HIS A 100 10.65 -6.22 -1.11
CA HIS A 100 9.43 -5.65 -0.56
C HIS A 100 9.60 -4.15 -0.31
N ILE A 101 8.59 -3.38 -0.71
CA ILE A 101 8.46 -1.95 -0.43
C ILE A 101 7.07 -1.62 0.10
N THR A 102 6.98 -0.62 0.96
CA THR A 102 5.71 0.04 1.30
C THR A 102 5.60 1.31 0.47
N SER A 103 4.66 1.34 -0.47
CA SER A 103 4.53 2.47 -1.41
C SER A 103 4.22 3.79 -0.69
N ASN A 104 3.45 3.75 0.40
CA ASN A 104 3.11 4.92 1.18
C ASN A 104 3.18 4.65 2.69
N GLU A 105 4.24 5.13 3.32
CA GLU A 105 4.42 5.11 4.77
C GLU A 105 3.60 6.23 5.41
N THR A 106 2.41 5.87 5.90
CA THR A 106 1.42 6.85 6.36
C THR A 106 1.84 7.63 7.60
N ILE A 107 2.67 7.05 8.46
CA ILE A 107 3.14 7.69 9.69
C ILE A 107 4.21 8.72 9.36
N GLU A 108 5.08 8.43 8.42
CA GLU A 108 6.19 9.28 8.01
C GLU A 108 5.82 10.29 6.91
N GLY A 109 4.69 10.07 6.23
CA GLY A 109 4.24 10.90 5.11
C GLY A 109 5.12 10.77 3.87
N ILE A 110 5.65 9.55 3.61
CA ILE A 110 6.57 9.26 2.51
C ILE A 110 5.90 8.32 1.52
N GLN A 111 6.02 8.63 0.23
CA GLN A 111 5.43 7.84 -0.85
C GLN A 111 6.43 7.59 -1.98
N ILE A 112 6.62 6.31 -2.34
CA ILE A 112 7.31 5.88 -3.56
C ILE A 112 6.21 5.63 -4.62
N LYS A 113 5.98 6.63 -5.46
CA LYS A 113 4.90 6.60 -6.44
C LYS A 113 5.31 5.95 -7.76
N ASP A 114 6.54 6.21 -8.19
CA ASP A 114 7.12 5.60 -9.38
C ASP A 114 8.03 4.44 -8.99
N PHE A 115 7.59 3.22 -9.26
CA PHE A 115 8.36 2.01 -8.95
C PHE A 115 9.62 1.87 -9.81
N ASN A 116 9.75 2.66 -10.89
CA ASN A 116 10.99 2.71 -11.67
C ASN A 116 12.17 3.34 -10.92
N GLU A 117 11.89 4.11 -9.87
CA GLU A 117 12.93 4.65 -8.98
C GLU A 117 13.63 3.58 -8.14
N VAL A 118 13.01 2.40 -8.01
CA VAL A 118 13.58 1.27 -7.27
C VAL A 118 14.32 0.37 -8.26
N ALA A 119 15.63 0.18 -8.06
CA ALA A 119 16.50 -0.60 -8.94
C ALA A 119 16.33 -2.11 -8.70
N HIS A 120 15.11 -2.64 -8.85
CA HIS A 120 14.81 -4.08 -8.76
C HIS A 120 13.61 -4.42 -9.64
N SER A 121 13.56 -5.65 -10.19
CA SER A 121 12.54 -6.07 -11.15
C SER A 121 11.43 -6.96 -10.58
N ASN A 122 11.54 -7.39 -9.32
CA ASN A 122 10.58 -8.28 -8.67
C ASN A 122 10.08 -7.66 -7.36
N LEU A 123 9.27 -6.61 -7.47
CA LEU A 123 8.76 -5.89 -6.31
C LEU A 123 7.54 -6.58 -5.69
N LEU A 124 7.53 -6.67 -4.38
CA LEU A 124 6.39 -7.00 -3.54
C LEU A 124 5.94 -5.69 -2.87
N VAL A 125 4.74 -5.22 -3.16
CA VAL A 125 4.35 -3.85 -2.81
C VAL A 125 3.15 -3.83 -1.87
N ASP A 126 3.32 -3.24 -0.69
CA ASP A 126 2.21 -2.81 0.16
C ASP A 126 1.67 -1.47 -0.34
N MET A 127 0.51 -1.48 -0.97
CA MET A 127 -0.23 -0.30 -1.40
C MET A 127 -1.47 -0.04 -0.54
N SER A 128 -1.50 -0.49 0.71
CA SER A 128 -2.72 -0.43 1.54
C SER A 128 -3.26 0.97 1.72
N SER A 129 -2.41 2.00 1.70
CA SER A 129 -2.86 3.38 1.92
C SER A 129 -3.04 4.21 0.66
N ASP A 130 -2.56 3.74 -0.47
CA ASP A 130 -2.56 4.54 -1.71
C ASP A 130 -3.03 3.79 -2.96
N LEU A 131 -3.39 2.50 -2.87
CA LEU A 131 -4.05 1.79 -3.98
C LEU A 131 -5.34 2.54 -4.37
N GLY A 132 -5.48 2.83 -5.66
CA GLY A 132 -6.62 3.57 -6.20
C GLY A 132 -6.47 5.10 -6.17
N SER A 133 -5.35 5.66 -5.71
CA SER A 133 -5.14 7.11 -5.68
C SER A 133 -4.36 7.66 -6.87
N TYR A 134 -3.68 6.83 -7.65
CA TYR A 134 -2.92 7.21 -8.85
C TYR A 134 -2.67 6.01 -9.77
N PRO A 135 -2.41 6.23 -11.07
CA PRO A 135 -1.95 5.18 -11.97
C PRO A 135 -0.46 4.83 -11.72
N PHE A 136 -0.11 3.55 -11.88
CA PHE A 136 1.27 3.06 -11.74
C PHE A 136 1.59 1.97 -12.77
N SER A 137 2.89 1.69 -13.00
CA SER A 137 3.33 0.61 -13.89
C SER A 137 3.45 -0.72 -13.14
N PHE A 138 3.13 -1.82 -13.85
CA PHE A 138 3.32 -3.19 -13.39
C PHE A 138 4.66 -3.81 -13.82
N ASP A 139 5.50 -3.10 -14.58
CA ASP A 139 6.69 -3.67 -15.23
C ASP A 139 7.69 -4.30 -14.26
N LYS A 140 7.77 -3.78 -13.05
CA LYS A 140 8.67 -4.27 -12.00
C LYS A 140 7.97 -5.05 -10.87
N VAL A 141 6.67 -5.26 -11.00
CA VAL A 141 5.85 -5.78 -9.92
C VAL A 141 5.63 -7.28 -10.06
N SER A 142 5.88 -8.01 -8.97
CA SER A 142 5.48 -9.43 -8.83
C SER A 142 4.19 -9.59 -8.03
N TYR A 143 3.98 -8.72 -7.03
CA TYR A 143 2.82 -8.81 -6.15
C TYR A 143 2.50 -7.44 -5.55
N ILE A 144 1.22 -7.06 -5.59
CA ILE A 144 0.68 -5.90 -4.86
C ILE A 144 -0.38 -6.40 -3.90
N TYR A 145 -0.44 -5.81 -2.72
CA TYR A 145 -1.56 -6.00 -1.82
C TYR A 145 -2.02 -4.71 -1.16
N ALA A 146 -3.32 -4.66 -0.84
CA ALA A 146 -3.93 -3.53 -0.16
C ALA A 146 -5.16 -3.97 0.64
N GLY A 147 -5.22 -3.61 1.91
CA GLY A 147 -6.48 -3.70 2.65
C GLY A 147 -7.48 -2.67 2.13
N ALA A 148 -8.70 -3.10 1.82
CA ALA A 148 -9.69 -2.23 1.16
C ALA A 148 -10.12 -1.01 2.01
N GLN A 149 -10.02 -1.07 3.33
CA GLN A 149 -10.61 -0.12 4.28
C GLN A 149 -10.08 1.33 4.20
N LYS A 150 -9.03 1.59 3.44
CA LYS A 150 -8.49 2.97 3.30
C LYS A 150 -9.09 3.70 2.09
N ASN A 151 -8.91 3.15 0.88
CA ASN A 151 -9.34 3.81 -0.35
C ASN A 151 -10.37 3.04 -1.16
N MET A 152 -10.46 1.71 -1.00
CA MET A 152 -11.17 0.85 -1.93
C MET A 152 -12.50 0.32 -1.39
N GLY A 153 -12.80 0.54 -0.09
CA GLY A 153 -14.02 0.02 0.51
C GLY A 153 -13.99 -0.01 2.03
N ILE A 154 -14.48 -1.11 2.61
CA ILE A 154 -14.56 -1.34 4.06
C ILE A 154 -13.61 -2.46 4.51
N PRO A 155 -13.36 -2.62 5.84
CA PRO A 155 -12.58 -3.73 6.36
C PRO A 155 -13.15 -5.10 5.97
N GLY A 156 -12.29 -6.12 5.89
CA GLY A 156 -12.67 -7.52 5.70
C GLY A 156 -12.12 -8.14 4.42
N VAL A 157 -11.79 -7.35 3.40
CA VAL A 157 -11.18 -7.83 2.17
C VAL A 157 -9.82 -7.17 1.94
N THR A 158 -8.86 -7.96 1.50
CA THR A 158 -7.56 -7.54 0.98
C THR A 158 -7.55 -7.79 -0.51
N ILE A 159 -7.26 -6.77 -1.29
CA ILE A 159 -7.08 -6.86 -2.74
C ILE A 159 -5.63 -7.26 -2.97
N CYS A 160 -5.40 -8.31 -3.76
CA CYS A 160 -4.08 -8.69 -4.21
C CYS A 160 -4.05 -8.74 -5.73
N LEU A 161 -3.05 -8.08 -6.33
CA LEU A 161 -2.77 -8.13 -7.77
C LEU A 161 -1.48 -8.92 -7.93
N VAL A 162 -1.57 -10.10 -8.51
CA VAL A 162 -0.46 -11.06 -8.52
C VAL A 162 -0.04 -11.41 -9.93
N ASN A 163 1.26 -11.28 -10.23
CA ASN A 163 1.86 -11.82 -11.43
C ASN A 163 1.80 -13.36 -11.37
N LYS A 164 1.28 -13.99 -12.43
CA LYS A 164 1.14 -15.46 -12.50
C LYS A 164 2.46 -16.19 -12.36
N ASP A 165 3.55 -15.60 -12.81
CA ASP A 165 4.90 -16.16 -12.69
C ASP A 165 5.41 -16.18 -11.25
N PHE A 166 4.81 -15.37 -10.35
CA PHE A 166 5.09 -15.39 -8.91
C PHE A 166 4.50 -16.62 -8.21
N LEU A 167 3.45 -17.21 -8.77
CA LEU A 167 2.68 -18.29 -8.16
C LEU A 167 3.41 -19.64 -8.27
N ILE A 168 4.07 -20.04 -7.22
CA ILE A 168 4.70 -21.37 -7.11
C ILE A 168 3.81 -22.34 -6.32
N ASP A 169 4.08 -23.63 -6.47
CA ASP A 169 3.46 -24.66 -5.63
C ASP A 169 4.26 -24.80 -4.34
N VAL A 170 3.59 -24.61 -3.21
CA VAL A 170 4.20 -24.69 -1.88
C VAL A 170 3.45 -25.72 -1.03
N ASP A 171 4.17 -26.42 -0.17
CA ASP A 171 3.60 -27.38 0.77
C ASP A 171 3.03 -26.69 2.02
N ASN A 172 2.04 -25.83 1.79
CA ASN A 172 1.31 -25.14 2.84
C ASN A 172 -0.13 -25.64 2.93
N SER A 173 -0.80 -25.38 4.06
CA SER A 173 -2.25 -25.59 4.15
C SER A 173 -2.96 -24.77 3.06
N SER A 174 -4.13 -25.28 2.62
CA SER A 174 -4.83 -24.74 1.44
C SER A 174 -5.02 -23.22 1.48
N TYR A 175 -5.41 -22.67 2.64
CA TYR A 175 -5.65 -21.23 2.80
C TYR A 175 -4.37 -20.38 2.82
N LEU A 176 -3.22 -21.00 3.10
CA LEU A 176 -1.91 -20.36 3.08
C LEU A 176 -1.14 -20.58 1.76
N ASN A 177 -1.82 -21.07 0.73
CA ASN A 177 -1.25 -21.33 -0.58
C ASN A 177 -1.88 -20.41 -1.63
N LEU A 178 -1.11 -19.41 -2.10
CA LEU A 178 -1.56 -18.42 -3.08
C LEU A 178 -2.00 -19.05 -4.40
N LYS A 179 -1.32 -20.09 -4.86
CA LYS A 179 -1.68 -20.80 -6.09
C LYS A 179 -3.05 -21.46 -5.97
N LYS A 180 -3.34 -22.09 -4.81
CA LYS A 180 -4.66 -22.68 -4.55
C LYS A 180 -5.76 -21.60 -4.42
N LEU A 181 -5.46 -20.48 -3.79
CA LEU A 181 -6.37 -19.33 -3.71
C LEU A 181 -6.69 -18.78 -5.11
N THR A 182 -5.70 -18.71 -5.99
CA THR A 182 -5.89 -18.28 -7.39
C THR A 182 -6.77 -19.26 -8.15
N THR A 183 -6.46 -20.57 -8.12
CA THR A 183 -7.21 -21.59 -8.86
C THR A 183 -8.64 -21.78 -8.36
N SER A 184 -8.91 -21.45 -7.09
CA SER A 184 -10.26 -21.45 -6.51
C SER A 184 -11.01 -20.12 -6.70
N ASN A 185 -10.49 -19.21 -7.50
CA ASN A 185 -11.10 -17.89 -7.73
C ASN A 185 -11.35 -17.11 -6.43
N SER A 186 -10.44 -17.22 -5.44
CA SER A 186 -10.57 -16.65 -4.09
C SER A 186 -11.70 -17.26 -3.22
N VAL A 187 -12.36 -18.31 -3.68
CA VAL A 187 -13.51 -18.97 -3.00
C VAL A 187 -13.07 -20.32 -2.43
N LEU A 188 -11.92 -20.37 -1.77
CA LEU A 188 -11.46 -21.58 -1.09
C LEU A 188 -12.22 -21.81 0.23
N ASN A 189 -12.63 -20.76 0.88
CA ASN A 189 -13.51 -20.71 2.04
C ASN A 189 -14.61 -19.67 1.81
N THR A 190 -15.53 -19.51 2.75
CA THR A 190 -16.58 -18.49 2.65
C THR A 190 -15.96 -17.09 2.61
N PRO A 191 -16.09 -16.34 1.52
CA PRO A 191 -15.48 -15.02 1.37
C PRO A 191 -16.24 -13.94 2.15
N PRO A 192 -15.63 -12.77 2.41
CA PRO A 192 -16.30 -11.66 3.09
C PRO A 192 -17.25 -10.94 2.13
N THR A 193 -18.38 -11.55 1.83
CA THR A 193 -19.31 -11.18 0.75
C THR A 193 -19.72 -9.72 0.80
N PHE A 194 -20.04 -9.18 2.00
CA PHE A 194 -20.45 -7.78 2.12
C PHE A 194 -19.29 -6.81 1.80
N SER A 195 -18.08 -7.11 2.25
CA SER A 195 -16.91 -6.26 1.94
C SER A 195 -16.57 -6.29 0.45
N ILE A 196 -16.75 -7.45 -0.19
CA ILE A 196 -16.58 -7.61 -1.65
C ILE A 196 -17.67 -6.83 -2.40
N PHE A 197 -18.92 -6.86 -1.93
CA PHE A 197 -19.99 -6.08 -2.52
C PHE A 197 -19.71 -4.57 -2.45
N VAL A 198 -19.28 -4.06 -1.28
CA VAL A 198 -18.92 -2.64 -1.12
C VAL A 198 -17.73 -2.26 -2.01
N LEU A 199 -16.71 -3.14 -2.09
CA LEU A 199 -15.56 -2.94 -3.00
C LEU A 199 -16.03 -2.82 -4.46
N ASN A 200 -17.00 -3.63 -4.90
CA ASN A 200 -17.56 -3.53 -6.25
C ASN A 200 -18.21 -2.15 -6.48
N LEU A 201 -19.03 -1.68 -5.56
CA LEU A 201 -19.67 -0.37 -5.67
C LEU A 201 -18.65 0.77 -5.73
N VAL A 202 -17.60 0.68 -4.90
CA VAL A 202 -16.53 1.69 -4.89
C VAL A 202 -15.76 1.69 -6.22
N THR A 203 -15.38 0.52 -6.74
CA THR A 203 -14.65 0.46 -8.02
C THR A 203 -15.49 0.92 -9.20
N GLU A 204 -16.78 0.61 -9.23
CA GLU A 204 -17.72 1.18 -10.23
C GLU A 204 -17.79 2.70 -10.15
N TRP A 205 -17.92 3.24 -8.93
CA TRP A 205 -17.93 4.68 -8.72
C TRP A 205 -16.61 5.32 -9.18
N MET A 206 -15.47 4.71 -8.87
CA MET A 206 -14.15 5.21 -9.29
C MET A 206 -14.03 5.27 -10.82
N ILE A 207 -14.45 4.21 -11.52
CA ILE A 207 -14.44 4.17 -12.99
C ILE A 207 -15.35 5.27 -13.56
N LYS A 208 -16.59 5.39 -13.06
CA LYS A 208 -17.56 6.40 -13.49
C LYS A 208 -17.09 7.85 -13.21
N SER A 209 -16.26 8.04 -12.18
CA SER A 209 -15.69 9.34 -11.82
C SER A 209 -14.51 9.78 -12.70
N GLY A 210 -14.03 8.93 -13.59
CA GLY A 210 -12.90 9.23 -14.49
C GLY A 210 -11.61 8.42 -14.16
N GLY A 211 -11.72 7.36 -13.35
CA GLY A 211 -10.62 6.45 -13.05
C GLY A 211 -9.49 7.07 -12.23
N LEU A 212 -8.33 6.43 -12.26
CA LEU A 212 -7.18 6.80 -11.42
C LEU A 212 -6.67 8.22 -11.73
N ASP A 213 -6.73 8.67 -12.96
CA ASP A 213 -6.29 10.02 -13.36
C ASP A 213 -7.09 11.13 -12.66
N TYR A 214 -8.40 10.91 -12.44
CA TYR A 214 -9.23 11.84 -11.70
C TYR A 214 -8.80 11.92 -10.23
N PHE A 215 -8.60 10.78 -9.58
CA PHE A 215 -8.20 10.72 -8.16
C PHE A 215 -6.79 11.26 -7.96
N GLU A 216 -5.87 10.97 -8.88
CA GLU A 216 -4.52 11.52 -8.85
C GLU A 216 -4.52 13.06 -8.91
N LYS A 217 -5.22 13.64 -9.88
CA LYS A 217 -5.32 15.11 -10.02
C LYS A 217 -5.89 15.75 -8.74
N LYS A 218 -6.91 15.12 -8.16
CA LYS A 218 -7.52 15.59 -6.92
C LYS A 218 -6.55 15.52 -5.74
N SER A 219 -5.87 14.39 -5.55
CA SER A 219 -4.88 14.20 -4.47
C SER A 219 -3.71 15.16 -4.59
N ILE A 220 -3.19 15.35 -5.81
CA ILE A 220 -2.10 16.32 -6.08
C ILE A 220 -2.56 17.75 -5.75
N SER A 221 -3.74 18.16 -6.19
CA SER A 221 -4.25 19.50 -5.92
C SER A 221 -4.36 19.78 -4.42
N GLN A 222 -5.01 18.86 -3.69
CA GLN A 222 -5.23 19.01 -2.24
C GLN A 222 -3.93 18.97 -1.43
N SER A 223 -3.07 17.99 -1.72
CA SER A 223 -1.80 17.85 -1.00
C SER A 223 -0.84 19.01 -1.28
N ASN A 224 -0.78 19.51 -2.52
CA ASN A 224 0.10 20.63 -2.87
C ASN A 224 -0.33 21.93 -2.19
N GLU A 225 -1.63 22.18 -2.04
CA GLU A 225 -2.13 23.34 -1.30
C GLU A 225 -1.66 23.32 0.15
N LEU A 226 -1.77 22.17 0.82
CA LEU A 226 -1.33 22.02 2.19
C LEU A 226 0.21 22.07 2.32
N TYR A 227 0.95 21.39 1.44
CA TYR A 227 2.41 21.47 1.45
C TYR A 227 2.93 22.88 1.18
N LYS A 228 2.29 23.65 0.31
CA LYS A 228 2.62 25.05 0.09
C LYS A 228 2.51 25.86 1.40
N PHE A 229 1.42 25.68 2.14
CA PHE A 229 1.27 26.32 3.44
C PHE A 229 2.36 25.89 4.44
N LEU A 230 2.68 24.60 4.50
CA LEU A 230 3.74 24.09 5.39
C LEU A 230 5.12 24.61 5.01
N ASP A 231 5.44 24.70 3.71
CA ASP A 231 6.71 25.25 3.21
C ASP A 231 6.85 26.74 3.54
N GLU A 232 5.80 27.52 3.35
CA GLU A 232 5.76 28.97 3.69
C GLU A 232 5.90 29.20 5.21
N ASN A 233 5.53 28.21 6.04
CA ASN A 233 5.60 28.26 7.50
C ASN A 233 6.58 27.22 8.08
N SER A 234 7.63 26.88 7.34
CA SER A 234 8.60 25.84 7.71
C SER A 234 9.38 26.12 9.00
N ASN A 235 9.36 27.37 9.50
CA ASN A 235 9.87 27.74 10.81
C ASN A 235 9.02 27.18 11.97
N LEU A 236 7.73 26.89 11.74
CA LEU A 236 6.78 26.40 12.76
C LEU A 236 6.59 24.88 12.71
N PHE A 237 6.73 24.27 11.52
CA PHE A 237 6.38 22.87 11.29
C PHE A 237 7.60 22.00 10.97
N ASP A 238 7.56 20.75 11.42
CA ASP A 238 8.43 19.64 10.99
C ASP A 238 7.58 18.64 10.16
N PHE A 239 8.04 18.34 8.95
CA PHE A 239 7.38 17.44 8.00
C PHE A 239 8.41 16.87 7.01
N SER A 240 8.05 15.96 6.12
CA SER A 240 8.98 15.42 5.13
C SER A 240 9.54 16.52 4.23
N SER A 241 10.87 16.65 4.23
CA SER A 241 11.59 17.68 3.45
C SER A 241 11.90 17.23 2.02
N GLU A 242 11.91 15.91 1.75
CA GLU A 242 12.26 15.37 0.45
C GLU A 242 11.06 15.46 -0.51
N LEU A 243 11.00 16.53 -1.30
CA LEU A 243 9.87 16.91 -2.17
C LEU A 243 9.37 15.77 -3.06
N ARG A 244 10.31 14.98 -3.63
CA ARG A 244 10.03 13.88 -4.54
C ARG A 244 9.18 12.78 -3.90
N PHE A 245 9.38 12.53 -2.60
CA PHE A 245 8.74 11.45 -1.86
C PHE A 245 7.67 11.92 -0.86
N ARG A 246 7.27 13.18 -0.90
CA ARG A 246 6.13 13.65 -0.11
C ARG A 246 4.85 12.95 -0.52
N SER A 247 4.18 12.31 0.44
CA SER A 247 2.93 11.62 0.18
C SER A 247 1.86 12.55 -0.39
N LYS A 248 1.20 12.11 -1.46
CA LYS A 248 0.02 12.77 -2.02
C LYS A 248 -1.28 12.16 -1.50
N SER A 249 -1.18 11.04 -0.79
CA SER A 249 -2.31 10.32 -0.21
C SER A 249 -2.63 10.76 1.21
N ASN A 250 -1.62 11.23 1.95
CA ASN A 250 -1.76 11.81 3.29
C ASN A 250 -0.61 12.77 3.59
N VAL A 251 -0.92 13.92 4.16
CA VAL A 251 0.08 14.89 4.58
C VAL A 251 0.30 14.78 6.08
N VAL A 252 1.56 14.66 6.48
CA VAL A 252 1.96 14.48 7.88
C VAL A 252 2.84 15.63 8.30
N PHE A 253 2.52 16.26 9.43
CA PHE A 253 3.31 17.33 10.01
C PHE A 253 3.20 17.34 11.54
N LYS A 254 4.09 18.03 12.21
CA LYS A 254 4.00 18.40 13.63
C LYS A 254 4.51 19.81 13.85
N PHE A 255 4.11 20.42 14.94
CA PHE A 255 4.78 21.65 15.36
C PHE A 255 6.18 21.34 15.86
N LYS A 256 7.15 22.22 15.59
CA LYS A 256 8.51 22.13 16.15
C LYS A 256 8.51 22.28 17.68
N GLU A 257 7.54 23.04 18.20
CA GLU A 257 7.31 23.18 19.64
C GLU A 257 6.05 22.41 20.05
N ASP A 258 6.21 21.31 20.77
CA ASP A 258 5.13 20.40 21.19
C ASP A 258 3.97 21.08 21.94
N LYS A 259 4.24 22.21 22.59
CA LYS A 259 3.23 23.00 23.33
C LYS A 259 2.04 23.46 22.46
N TYR A 260 2.20 23.53 21.15
CA TYR A 260 1.15 23.93 20.22
C TYR A 260 0.24 22.78 19.78
N ASN A 261 0.68 21.52 19.90
CA ASN A 261 -0.06 20.36 19.40
C ASN A 261 -1.46 20.24 20.00
N ASP A 262 -1.56 20.27 21.33
CA ASP A 262 -2.84 20.10 22.03
C ASP A 262 -3.81 21.26 21.73
N THR A 263 -3.28 22.49 21.67
CA THR A 263 -4.08 23.67 21.34
C THR A 263 -4.62 23.60 19.92
N PHE A 264 -3.79 23.19 18.97
CA PHE A 264 -4.18 23.03 17.58
C PHE A 264 -5.26 21.95 17.43
N ILE A 265 -5.06 20.77 18.01
CA ILE A 265 -6.02 19.66 17.98
C ILE A 265 -7.37 20.11 18.54
N LYS A 266 -7.36 20.83 19.67
CA LYS A 266 -8.59 21.36 20.28
C LYS A 266 -9.29 22.34 19.34
N GLN A 267 -8.57 23.33 18.80
CA GLN A 267 -9.15 24.32 17.89
C GLN A 267 -9.68 23.71 16.61
N ALA A 268 -8.99 22.71 16.06
CA ALA A 268 -9.44 21.97 14.89
C ALA A 268 -10.76 21.23 15.16
N ASN A 269 -10.86 20.52 16.29
CA ASN A 269 -12.10 19.87 16.71
C ASN A 269 -13.24 20.87 16.92
N ASP A 270 -12.97 21.99 17.58
CA ASP A 270 -13.94 23.06 17.79
C ASP A 270 -14.43 23.68 16.46
N SER A 271 -13.58 23.62 15.41
CA SER A 271 -13.89 24.06 14.03
C SER A 271 -14.52 22.96 13.17
N GLY A 272 -14.83 21.79 13.73
CA GLY A 272 -15.44 20.66 13.02
C GLY A 272 -14.47 19.78 12.23
N ILE A 273 -13.15 19.97 12.39
CA ILE A 273 -12.12 19.11 11.78
C ILE A 273 -11.83 17.97 12.76
N ILE A 274 -12.41 16.81 12.50
CA ILE A 274 -12.37 15.65 13.39
C ILE A 274 -11.35 14.63 12.88
N GLY A 275 -10.64 13.95 13.81
CA GLY A 275 -9.79 12.81 13.48
C GLY A 275 -8.38 13.17 13.03
N ILE A 276 -7.95 14.41 13.22
CA ILE A 276 -6.58 14.86 12.90
C ILE A 276 -5.52 14.40 13.89
N ASN A 277 -5.93 13.85 15.05
CA ASN A 277 -5.01 13.17 15.94
C ASN A 277 -4.41 12.00 15.20
N GLY A 278 -3.13 12.07 14.89
CA GLY A 278 -2.41 11.02 14.20
C GLY A 278 -2.61 9.63 14.82
N HIS A 279 -2.17 8.61 14.11
CA HIS A 279 -2.10 7.26 14.64
C HIS A 279 -1.39 7.27 16.01
N ARG A 280 -1.75 6.34 16.91
CA ARG A 280 -1.26 6.25 18.33
C ARG A 280 0.25 6.42 18.52
N LEU A 281 1.03 6.40 17.46
CA LEU A 281 2.50 6.46 17.46
C LEU A 281 3.05 7.75 16.85
N SER A 282 2.24 8.71 16.41
CA SER A 282 2.78 9.87 15.67
C SER A 282 1.81 11.05 15.47
N LEU A 283 2.35 12.09 15.06
CA LEU A 283 2.08 13.32 14.29
C LEU A 283 0.62 13.58 13.87
N ILE A 284 0.30 14.80 13.55
CA ILE A 284 -0.97 15.24 12.97
C ILE A 284 -1.06 14.72 11.53
N HIS A 285 -2.13 14.00 11.22
CA HIS A 285 -2.39 13.43 9.90
C HIS A 285 -3.59 14.14 9.25
N ILE A 286 -3.42 14.63 8.05
CA ILE A 286 -4.51 15.19 7.23
C ILE A 286 -4.53 14.50 5.89
#